data_d4bce3180b956df64c278fb7c16f99a6
#
_entry.id   d4bce3180b956df64c278fb7c16f99a6
#
_cell.length_a   1.000
_cell.length_b   1.000
_cell.length_c   1.000
_cell.angle_alpha   90.00
_cell.angle_beta   90.00
_cell.angle_gamma   90.00
#
_symmetry.space_group_name_H-M   'P 1'
#
loop_
_entity.id
_entity.type
_entity.pdbx_description
1 polymer ?
#
loop_
_entity_poly.entity_id
_entity_poly.type
_entity_poly.pdbx_seq_one_letter_code
_entity_poly.pdbx_strand_id
1 'polypeptide(L)'
;LAWNYDKGLDEQSVKDISEMILKGMQDGGMNVTEDTAKAVLTTVMRLKPTEEQLRRFTEIHHMIDEVPKYGNAIDDVDYFARDVAYTYTRPMQKYHNPRGGQYQAGLYPVSANVPLGGQTGATPDGRYAHTPVADGVSPSAGKDVKGPTAAATSVSRLDHFIVSNGTLFNQKFHPSALAGREGLEKFVSLIQTFFDQKGMHVQFNVVDRETLLDAQKHPEKYKHLVVRVAGYSALFTTLSRSLQDDIIRRTEQGF
;
A
#
# COMPACT_ATOMS: atom_id res chain seq x y z
N LEU A 1 -19.76 14.96 -8.78
CA LEU A 1 -21.08 14.41 -8.45
C LEU A 1 -21.87 15.48 -7.69
N ALA A 2 -22.94 16.01 -8.30
CA ALA A 2 -23.86 16.92 -7.64
C ALA A 2 -24.73 16.11 -6.65
N TRP A 3 -24.68 16.46 -5.40
CA TRP A 3 -25.49 15.85 -4.35
C TRP A 3 -26.85 16.53 -4.30
N ASN A 4 -27.91 15.76 -4.36
CA ASN A 4 -29.27 16.30 -4.21
C ASN A 4 -29.68 16.21 -2.73
N TYR A 5 -29.81 17.35 -2.07
CA TYR A 5 -29.99 17.46 -0.61
C TYR A 5 -31.44 17.24 -0.13
N ASP A 6 -32.39 17.07 -1.05
CA ASP A 6 -33.82 17.17 -0.69
C ASP A 6 -34.48 15.88 -0.19
N LYS A 7 -33.80 14.72 -0.25
CA LYS A 7 -34.29 13.47 0.36
C LYS A 7 -33.17 12.84 1.19
N GLY A 8 -33.16 13.16 2.46
CA GLY A 8 -32.22 12.54 3.41
C GLY A 8 -32.51 11.04 3.57
N LEU A 9 -31.44 10.26 3.75
CA LEU A 9 -31.52 8.86 4.13
C LEU A 9 -32.14 8.73 5.53
N ASP A 10 -32.93 7.69 5.75
CA ASP A 10 -33.31 7.30 7.09
C ASP A 10 -32.12 6.72 7.88
N GLU A 11 -32.29 6.60 9.18
CA GLU A 11 -31.22 6.13 10.08
C GLU A 11 -30.72 4.72 9.74
N GLN A 12 -31.62 3.84 9.27
CA GLN A 12 -31.27 2.49 8.87
C GLN A 12 -30.41 2.50 7.60
N SER A 13 -30.81 3.24 6.59
CA SER A 13 -30.04 3.40 5.34
C SER A 13 -28.64 3.99 5.60
N VAL A 14 -28.51 4.97 6.50
CA VAL A 14 -27.20 5.51 6.90
C VAL A 14 -26.31 4.43 7.52
N LYS A 15 -26.90 3.57 8.35
CA LYS A 15 -26.19 2.46 8.99
C LYS A 15 -25.72 1.43 7.96
N ASP A 16 -26.63 0.97 7.09
CA ASP A 16 -26.35 -0.03 6.06
C ASP A 16 -25.22 0.45 5.12
N ILE A 17 -25.24 1.73 4.73
CA ILE A 17 -24.23 2.39 3.91
C ILE A 17 -22.89 2.42 4.63
N SER A 18 -22.92 2.83 5.89
CA SER A 18 -21.70 2.92 6.68
C SER A 18 -21.05 1.54 6.83
N GLU A 19 -21.85 0.49 7.07
CA GLU A 19 -21.40 -0.89 7.14
C GLU A 19 -20.81 -1.37 5.80
N MET A 20 -21.45 -1.03 4.68
CA MET A 20 -20.95 -1.36 3.34
C MET A 20 -19.60 -0.69 3.05
N ILE A 21 -19.45 0.61 3.37
CA ILE A 21 -18.19 1.33 3.22
C ILE A 21 -17.12 0.72 4.12
N LEU A 22 -17.44 0.44 5.37
CA LEU A 22 -16.51 -0.14 6.33
C LEU A 22 -16.06 -1.55 5.90
N LYS A 23 -17.00 -2.36 5.37
CA LYS A 23 -16.68 -3.67 4.81
C LYS A 23 -15.76 -3.55 3.60
N GLY A 24 -16.03 -2.64 2.67
CA GLY A 24 -15.14 -2.38 1.53
C GLY A 24 -13.75 -1.92 1.96
N MET A 25 -13.65 -1.12 3.02
CA MET A 25 -12.37 -0.73 3.61
C MET A 25 -11.62 -1.93 4.22
N GLN A 26 -12.32 -2.83 4.91
CA GLN A 26 -11.75 -4.06 5.47
C GLN A 26 -11.29 -5.01 4.38
N ASP A 27 -12.12 -5.24 3.37
CA ASP A 27 -11.80 -6.10 2.22
C ASP A 27 -10.61 -5.53 1.43
N GLY A 28 -10.46 -4.19 1.38
CA GLY A 28 -9.29 -3.49 0.86
C GLY A 28 -8.07 -3.49 1.79
N GLY A 29 -8.09 -4.26 2.87
CA GLY A 29 -6.97 -4.43 3.81
C GLY A 29 -6.82 -3.31 4.84
N MET A 30 -7.77 -2.37 4.95
CA MET A 30 -7.72 -1.36 5.99
C MET A 30 -8.14 -1.91 7.36
N ASN A 31 -7.40 -1.51 8.40
CA ASN A 31 -7.83 -1.76 9.77
C ASN A 31 -8.93 -0.76 10.14
N VAL A 32 -10.17 -1.21 10.14
CA VAL A 32 -11.31 -0.39 10.55
C VAL A 32 -11.34 -0.33 12.06
N THR A 33 -10.92 0.83 12.60
CA THR A 33 -11.01 1.14 14.02
C THR A 33 -12.37 1.75 14.35
N GLU A 34 -12.69 1.83 15.64
CA GLU A 34 -13.90 2.52 16.11
C GLU A 34 -13.93 3.99 15.65
N ASP A 35 -12.78 4.68 15.66
CA ASP A 35 -12.66 6.06 15.17
C ASP A 35 -12.91 6.14 13.66
N THR A 36 -12.42 5.17 12.89
CA THR A 36 -12.68 5.10 11.44
C THR A 36 -14.16 4.87 11.19
N ALA A 37 -14.79 3.97 11.93
CA ALA A 37 -16.23 3.69 11.82
C ALA A 37 -17.05 4.95 12.14
N LYS A 38 -16.70 5.63 13.22
CA LYS A 38 -17.37 6.88 13.62
C LYS A 38 -17.19 8.01 12.60
N ALA A 39 -16.00 8.12 12.01
CA ALA A 39 -15.71 9.10 10.96
C ALA A 39 -16.51 8.81 9.68
N VAL A 40 -16.61 7.55 9.26
CA VAL A 40 -17.42 7.12 8.12
C VAL A 40 -18.89 7.43 8.38
N LEU A 41 -19.42 6.99 9.53
CA LEU A 41 -20.81 7.27 9.91
C LEU A 41 -21.12 8.76 9.90
N THR A 42 -20.29 9.56 10.53
CA THR A 42 -20.43 11.04 10.58
C THR A 42 -20.41 11.64 9.18
N THR A 43 -19.53 11.15 8.31
CA THR A 43 -19.41 11.62 6.93
C THR A 43 -20.65 11.25 6.11
N VAL A 44 -21.13 10.02 6.22
CA VAL A 44 -22.37 9.57 5.53
C VAL A 44 -23.58 10.38 6.00
N MET A 45 -23.73 10.57 7.32
CA MET A 45 -24.79 11.41 7.88
C MET A 45 -24.74 12.85 7.38
N ARG A 46 -23.54 13.41 7.23
CA ARG A 46 -23.33 14.79 6.75
C ARG A 46 -23.63 14.93 5.26
N LEU A 47 -23.19 13.95 4.44
CA LEU A 47 -23.29 14.02 2.98
C LEU A 47 -24.65 13.55 2.47
N LYS A 48 -25.38 12.74 3.24
CA LYS A 48 -26.70 12.18 2.87
C LYS A 48 -26.77 11.71 1.41
N PRO A 49 -25.89 10.78 0.99
CA PRO A 49 -25.92 10.27 -0.39
C PRO A 49 -27.25 9.56 -0.66
N THR A 50 -27.76 9.66 -1.88
CA THR A 50 -28.92 8.89 -2.32
C THR A 50 -28.52 7.42 -2.55
N GLU A 51 -29.49 6.49 -2.51
CA GLU A 51 -29.25 5.08 -2.85
C GLU A 51 -28.62 4.91 -4.25
N GLU A 52 -29.08 5.70 -5.22
CA GLU A 52 -28.53 5.68 -6.58
C GLU A 52 -27.05 6.11 -6.61
N GLN A 53 -26.68 7.13 -5.84
CA GLN A 53 -25.29 7.58 -5.74
C GLN A 53 -24.40 6.50 -5.12
N LEU A 54 -24.91 5.77 -4.15
CA LEU A 54 -24.19 4.67 -3.49
C LEU A 54 -24.06 3.47 -4.41
N ARG A 55 -25.14 3.07 -5.06
CA ARG A 55 -25.11 2.00 -6.07
C ARG A 55 -24.07 2.33 -7.12
N ARG A 56 -24.08 3.55 -7.66
CA ARG A 56 -23.10 4.00 -8.65
C ARG A 56 -21.68 4.03 -8.13
N PHE A 57 -21.48 4.44 -6.89
CA PHE A 57 -20.17 4.39 -6.24
C PHE A 57 -19.65 2.95 -6.13
N THR A 58 -20.49 2.03 -5.67
CA THR A 58 -20.15 0.61 -5.54
C THR A 58 -19.82 -0.02 -6.89
N GLU A 59 -20.61 0.26 -7.94
CA GLU A 59 -20.35 -0.20 -9.29
C GLU A 59 -19.00 0.29 -9.83
N ILE A 60 -18.71 1.59 -9.66
CA ILE A 60 -17.44 2.17 -10.10
C ILE A 60 -16.27 1.53 -9.33
N HIS A 61 -16.38 1.34 -8.02
CA HIS A 61 -15.34 0.68 -7.24
C HIS A 61 -15.12 -0.76 -7.68
N HIS A 62 -16.17 -1.50 -7.94
CA HIS A 62 -16.07 -2.86 -8.47
C HIS A 62 -15.35 -2.89 -9.84
N MET A 63 -15.74 -2.02 -10.76
CA MET A 63 -15.06 -1.88 -12.05
C MET A 63 -13.58 -1.53 -11.90
N ILE A 64 -13.24 -0.64 -10.96
CA ILE A 64 -11.84 -0.27 -10.68
C ILE A 64 -11.06 -1.47 -10.12
N ASP A 65 -11.66 -2.26 -9.23
CA ASP A 65 -11.00 -3.42 -8.63
C ASP A 65 -10.73 -4.54 -9.64
N GLU A 66 -11.56 -4.68 -10.68
CA GLU A 66 -11.37 -5.62 -11.77
C GLU A 66 -10.20 -5.24 -12.72
N VAL A 67 -9.81 -3.96 -12.78
CA VAL A 67 -8.69 -3.53 -13.61
C VAL A 67 -7.37 -4.15 -13.10
N PRO A 68 -6.52 -4.70 -14.00
CA PRO A 68 -5.23 -5.25 -13.61
C PRO A 68 -4.38 -4.26 -12.81
N LYS A 69 -3.73 -4.75 -11.75
CA LYS A 69 -2.91 -3.94 -10.84
C LYS A 69 -1.43 -4.29 -10.93
N TYR A 70 -0.58 -3.28 -10.75
CA TYR A 70 0.86 -3.45 -10.58
C TYR A 70 1.18 -4.34 -9.38
N GLY A 71 2.19 -5.19 -9.52
CA GLY A 71 2.56 -6.16 -8.50
C GLY A 71 2.06 -7.58 -8.75
N ASN A 72 1.46 -7.84 -9.93
CA ASN A 72 0.88 -9.12 -10.29
C ASN A 72 1.52 -9.77 -11.54
N ALA A 73 2.72 -9.34 -11.92
CA ALA A 73 3.47 -9.82 -13.08
C ALA A 73 2.67 -9.75 -14.39
N ILE A 74 2.02 -8.63 -14.62
CA ILE A 74 1.25 -8.33 -15.84
C ILE A 74 2.04 -7.33 -16.67
N ASP A 75 2.59 -7.76 -17.80
CA ASP A 75 3.55 -6.99 -18.61
C ASP A 75 3.09 -5.58 -18.94
N ASP A 76 1.89 -5.43 -19.49
CA ASP A 76 1.36 -4.12 -19.89
C ASP A 76 1.25 -3.15 -18.71
N VAL A 77 0.84 -3.64 -17.53
CA VAL A 77 0.72 -2.84 -16.31
C VAL A 77 2.09 -2.48 -15.75
N ASP A 78 2.99 -3.45 -15.71
CA ASP A 78 4.33 -3.27 -15.15
C ASP A 78 5.18 -2.33 -16.01
N TYR A 79 5.09 -2.46 -17.35
CA TYR A 79 5.76 -1.54 -18.27
C TYR A 79 5.14 -0.14 -18.25
N PHE A 80 3.83 -0.02 -18.05
CA PHE A 80 3.20 1.28 -17.83
C PHE A 80 3.72 1.95 -16.55
N ALA A 81 3.85 1.21 -15.45
CA ALA A 81 4.45 1.72 -14.21
C ALA A 81 5.90 2.17 -14.41
N ARG A 82 6.70 1.41 -15.18
CA ARG A 82 8.06 1.79 -15.59
C ARG A 82 8.05 3.10 -16.39
N ASP A 83 7.17 3.23 -17.36
CA ASP A 83 7.12 4.41 -18.22
C ASP A 83 6.70 5.65 -17.42
N VAL A 84 5.81 5.51 -16.44
CA VAL A 84 5.52 6.58 -15.47
C VAL A 84 6.78 6.96 -14.69
N ALA A 85 7.55 5.99 -14.17
CA ALA A 85 8.81 6.27 -13.49
C ALA A 85 9.83 7.00 -14.41
N TYR A 86 9.85 6.68 -15.69
CA TYR A 86 10.72 7.36 -16.68
C TYR A 86 10.40 8.83 -16.85
N THR A 87 9.17 9.28 -16.60
CA THR A 87 8.83 10.72 -16.68
C THR A 87 9.61 11.56 -15.67
N TYR A 88 10.06 10.95 -14.59
CA TYR A 88 10.89 11.57 -13.55
C TYR A 88 12.36 11.22 -13.70
N THR A 89 12.68 9.92 -13.82
CA THR A 89 14.06 9.44 -13.70
C THR A 89 14.95 9.86 -14.88
N ARG A 90 14.44 9.81 -16.11
CA ARG A 90 15.19 10.21 -17.31
C ARG A 90 15.50 11.72 -17.36
N PRO A 91 14.55 12.63 -17.10
CA PRO A 91 14.88 14.06 -17.04
C PRO A 91 15.91 14.40 -15.97
N MET A 92 15.91 13.73 -14.80
CA MET A 92 16.87 14.01 -13.73
C MET A 92 18.32 13.86 -14.16
N GLN A 93 18.62 12.93 -15.07
CA GLN A 93 19.96 12.70 -15.58
C GLN A 93 20.52 13.88 -16.38
N LYS A 94 19.67 14.81 -16.83
CA LYS A 94 20.08 16.00 -17.61
C LYS A 94 20.55 17.16 -16.74
N TYR A 95 20.32 17.10 -15.43
CA TYR A 95 20.59 18.22 -14.54
C TYR A 95 21.81 17.96 -13.67
N HIS A 96 22.52 19.05 -13.39
CA HIS A 96 23.69 19.07 -12.52
C HIS A 96 23.48 20.09 -11.41
N ASN A 97 24.03 19.82 -10.25
CA ASN A 97 24.02 20.76 -9.15
C ASN A 97 25.08 21.88 -9.39
N PRO A 98 25.09 22.98 -8.61
CA PRO A 98 26.04 24.07 -8.77
C PRO A 98 27.52 23.66 -8.65
N ARG A 99 27.82 22.47 -8.10
CA ARG A 99 29.18 21.93 -7.96
C ARG A 99 29.55 20.97 -9.10
N GLY A 100 28.71 20.83 -10.13
CA GLY A 100 28.93 19.94 -11.27
C GLY A 100 28.56 18.49 -11.07
N GLY A 101 28.05 18.10 -9.88
CA GLY A 101 27.54 16.73 -9.62
C GLY A 101 26.20 16.50 -10.30
N GLN A 102 26.02 15.33 -10.89
CA GLN A 102 24.76 14.93 -11.51
C GLN A 102 23.68 14.65 -10.45
N TYR A 103 22.44 15.05 -10.73
CA TYR A 103 21.31 14.62 -9.91
C TYR A 103 21.00 13.15 -10.16
N GLN A 104 20.72 12.44 -9.07
CA GLN A 104 20.38 11.01 -9.09
C GLN A 104 18.94 10.83 -8.63
N ALA A 105 18.15 10.10 -9.42
CA ALA A 105 16.79 9.78 -9.06
C ALA A 105 16.75 8.71 -7.97
N GLY A 106 15.82 8.85 -7.02
CA GLY A 106 15.48 7.83 -6.02
C GLY A 106 13.98 7.58 -6.00
N LEU A 107 13.58 6.33 -5.81
CA LEU A 107 12.18 5.92 -5.68
C LEU A 107 11.95 5.26 -4.32
N TYR A 108 11.98 6.09 -3.28
CA TYR A 108 11.75 5.66 -1.89
C TYR A 108 11.18 6.82 -1.06
N PRO A 109 10.14 6.58 -0.26
CA PRO A 109 9.49 7.63 0.52
C PRO A 109 10.04 7.77 1.94
N VAL A 110 10.84 6.82 2.44
CA VAL A 110 11.11 6.62 3.87
C VAL A 110 9.78 6.34 4.61
N SER A 111 9.15 7.32 5.21
CA SER A 111 7.78 7.22 5.78
C SER A 111 6.85 8.30 5.23
N ALA A 112 7.30 9.07 4.22
CA ALA A 112 6.53 10.18 3.66
C ALA A 112 5.29 9.74 2.88
N ASN A 113 5.19 8.46 2.46
CA ASN A 113 3.99 7.90 1.87
C ASN A 113 2.74 8.09 2.75
N VAL A 114 2.89 8.07 4.08
CA VAL A 114 1.79 8.27 5.02
C VAL A 114 1.31 9.73 5.03
N PRO A 115 2.13 10.75 5.38
CA PRO A 115 1.68 12.13 5.38
C PRO A 115 1.31 12.67 3.99
N LEU A 116 2.00 12.23 2.92
CA LEU A 116 1.66 12.61 1.55
C LEU A 116 0.27 12.05 1.18
N GLY A 117 0.00 10.79 1.49
CA GLY A 117 -1.31 10.19 1.31
C GLY A 117 -2.38 10.91 2.12
N GLY A 118 -2.07 11.32 3.36
CA GLY A 118 -2.95 12.11 4.21
C GLY A 118 -3.40 13.44 3.61
N GLN A 119 -2.57 14.02 2.73
CA GLN A 119 -2.88 15.27 2.01
C GLN A 119 -3.47 15.02 0.61
N THR A 120 -3.53 13.78 0.15
CA THR A 120 -3.99 13.44 -1.20
C THR A 120 -5.47 13.01 -1.17
N GLY A 121 -6.28 13.58 -2.04
CA GLY A 121 -7.67 13.16 -2.28
C GLY A 121 -7.77 11.72 -2.80
N ALA A 122 -8.98 11.23 -3.04
CA ALA A 122 -9.20 9.94 -3.67
C ALA A 122 -8.59 9.90 -5.08
N THR A 123 -8.06 8.75 -5.49
CA THR A 123 -7.43 8.58 -6.79
C THR A 123 -8.20 7.59 -7.67
N PRO A 124 -8.10 7.70 -9.01
CA PRO A 124 -8.89 6.88 -9.95
C PRO A 124 -8.64 5.36 -9.86
N ASP A 125 -7.55 4.94 -9.22
CA ASP A 125 -7.22 3.53 -8.96
C ASP A 125 -7.99 2.90 -7.79
N GLY A 126 -8.91 3.67 -7.18
CA GLY A 126 -9.73 3.23 -6.05
C GLY A 126 -9.13 3.52 -4.67
N ARG A 127 -7.97 4.22 -4.60
CA ARG A 127 -7.42 4.64 -3.30
C ARG A 127 -8.31 5.72 -2.67
N TYR A 128 -8.70 5.50 -1.42
CA TYR A 128 -9.50 6.47 -0.68
C TYR A 128 -8.71 7.73 -0.32
N ALA A 129 -9.41 8.85 -0.23
CA ALA A 129 -8.83 10.10 0.26
C ALA A 129 -8.18 9.91 1.63
N HIS A 130 -7.07 10.59 1.85
CA HIS A 130 -6.34 10.62 3.12
C HIS A 130 -5.72 9.28 3.57
N THR A 131 -5.72 8.26 2.71
CA THR A 131 -4.98 7.02 2.96
C THR A 131 -3.57 7.10 2.40
N PRO A 132 -2.58 6.39 2.98
CA PRO A 132 -1.21 6.39 2.47
C PRO A 132 -1.13 6.05 0.98
N VAL A 133 -0.24 6.69 0.26
CA VAL A 133 0.19 6.26 -1.09
C VAL A 133 1.14 5.07 -0.98
N ALA A 134 1.46 4.41 -2.10
CA ALA A 134 2.39 3.28 -2.10
C ALA A 134 3.76 3.66 -1.52
N ASP A 135 4.40 2.71 -0.85
CA ASP A 135 5.71 2.89 -0.25
C ASP A 135 6.84 2.54 -1.24
N GLY A 136 7.45 3.55 -1.81
CA GLY A 136 8.54 3.38 -2.78
C GLY A 136 8.08 2.75 -4.09
N VAL A 137 8.73 1.64 -4.47
CA VAL A 137 8.37 0.86 -5.66
C VAL A 137 7.47 -0.34 -5.35
N SER A 138 7.02 -0.47 -4.11
CA SER A 138 6.10 -1.52 -3.70
C SER A 138 4.74 -1.34 -4.39
N PRO A 139 4.03 -2.43 -4.70
CA PRO A 139 2.63 -2.37 -5.10
C PRO A 139 1.77 -1.67 -4.03
N SER A 140 0.65 -1.09 -4.43
CA SER A 140 -0.33 -0.58 -3.48
C SER A 140 -0.80 -1.70 -2.54
N ALA A 141 -0.85 -1.40 -1.23
CA ALA A 141 -1.18 -2.38 -0.20
C ALA A 141 -2.49 -3.13 -0.50
N GLY A 142 -2.43 -4.46 -0.50
CA GLY A 142 -3.56 -5.35 -0.79
C GLY A 142 -3.87 -5.56 -2.27
N LYS A 143 -3.08 -4.99 -3.20
CA LYS A 143 -3.33 -5.13 -4.64
C LYS A 143 -2.40 -6.14 -5.34
N ASP A 144 -1.34 -6.59 -4.70
CA ASP A 144 -0.40 -7.63 -5.14
C ASP A 144 -0.88 -9.03 -4.69
N VAL A 145 -1.92 -9.52 -5.37
CA VAL A 145 -2.66 -10.73 -4.97
C VAL A 145 -2.11 -12.03 -5.57
N LYS A 146 -1.14 -11.96 -6.47
CA LYS A 146 -0.54 -13.15 -7.13
C LYS A 146 0.73 -13.66 -6.43
N GLY A 147 0.95 -13.23 -5.21
CA GLY A 147 2.04 -13.71 -4.36
C GLY A 147 3.38 -12.97 -4.53
N PRO A 148 4.38 -13.32 -3.70
CA PRO A 148 5.61 -12.55 -3.56
C PRO A 148 6.47 -12.58 -4.82
N THR A 149 6.47 -13.68 -5.58
CA THR A 149 7.23 -13.81 -6.83
C THR A 149 6.68 -12.89 -7.90
N ALA A 150 5.35 -12.79 -8.04
CA ALA A 150 4.72 -11.88 -8.98
C ALA A 150 5.02 -10.42 -8.64
N ALA A 151 4.93 -10.06 -7.36
CA ALA A 151 5.28 -8.72 -6.89
C ALA A 151 6.76 -8.38 -7.18
N ALA A 152 7.69 -9.31 -6.89
CA ALA A 152 9.10 -9.14 -7.20
C ALA A 152 9.37 -9.01 -8.71
N THR A 153 8.68 -9.79 -9.53
CA THR A 153 8.78 -9.70 -11.01
C THR A 153 8.30 -8.33 -11.51
N SER A 154 7.17 -7.85 -11.03
CA SER A 154 6.68 -6.51 -11.41
C SER A 154 7.67 -5.42 -11.03
N VAL A 155 8.21 -5.47 -9.81
CA VAL A 155 9.20 -4.48 -9.34
C VAL A 155 10.49 -4.57 -10.15
N SER A 156 10.97 -5.76 -10.50
CA SER A 156 12.21 -5.93 -11.29
C SER A 156 12.12 -5.35 -12.72
N ARG A 157 10.90 -5.12 -13.23
CA ARG A 157 10.69 -4.49 -14.55
C ARG A 157 10.87 -2.98 -14.58
N LEU A 158 10.94 -2.36 -13.41
CA LEU A 158 11.41 -0.98 -13.32
C LEU A 158 12.88 -0.93 -13.70
N ASP A 159 13.30 0.16 -14.34
CA ASP A 159 14.71 0.34 -14.69
C ASP A 159 15.50 0.83 -13.46
N HIS A 160 15.94 -0.13 -12.65
CA HIS A 160 16.70 0.17 -11.43
C HIS A 160 18.08 0.81 -11.73
N PHE A 161 18.61 0.62 -12.93
CA PHE A 161 19.90 1.18 -13.30
C PHE A 161 19.90 2.72 -13.34
N ILE A 162 18.82 3.32 -13.85
CA ILE A 162 18.70 4.79 -13.90
C ILE A 162 18.23 5.41 -12.59
N VAL A 163 17.79 4.59 -11.63
CA VAL A 163 17.38 5.03 -10.29
C VAL A 163 18.57 4.90 -9.33
N SER A 164 19.68 5.55 -9.68
CA SER A 164 20.98 5.35 -9.04
C SER A 164 21.04 5.80 -7.58
N ASN A 165 20.09 6.63 -7.11
CA ASN A 165 19.97 6.97 -5.68
C ASN A 165 19.21 5.92 -4.87
N GLY A 166 18.64 4.90 -5.51
CA GLY A 166 18.05 3.73 -4.88
C GLY A 166 16.54 3.61 -5.04
N THR A 167 16.08 2.39 -4.83
CA THR A 167 14.66 2.02 -4.75
C THR A 167 14.36 1.41 -3.40
N LEU A 168 13.09 1.36 -3.04
CA LEU A 168 12.66 0.71 -1.81
C LEU A 168 11.46 -0.19 -2.11
N PHE A 169 11.66 -1.50 -1.92
CA PHE A 169 10.65 -2.52 -2.07
C PHE A 169 10.43 -3.24 -0.74
N ASN A 170 9.22 -3.17 -0.22
CA ASN A 170 8.80 -3.86 1.01
C ASN A 170 8.00 -5.11 0.68
N GLN A 171 8.31 -6.21 1.37
CA GLN A 171 7.45 -7.38 1.43
C GLN A 171 7.21 -7.79 2.89
N LYS A 172 5.99 -8.19 3.20
CA LYS A 172 5.64 -8.74 4.51
C LYS A 172 5.23 -10.20 4.34
N PHE A 173 5.87 -11.10 5.08
CA PHE A 173 5.59 -12.52 5.05
C PHE A 173 4.92 -12.98 6.35
N HIS A 174 3.94 -13.86 6.20
CA HIS A 174 3.47 -14.63 7.34
C HIS A 174 4.61 -15.55 7.83
N PRO A 175 4.88 -15.64 9.15
CA PRO A 175 5.99 -16.45 9.66
C PRO A 175 5.95 -17.92 9.21
N SER A 176 4.75 -18.51 9.05
CA SER A 176 4.60 -19.89 8.58
C SER A 176 5.08 -20.11 7.16
N ALA A 177 5.08 -19.08 6.30
CA ALA A 177 5.56 -19.20 4.92
C ALA A 177 7.07 -19.45 4.84
N LEU A 178 7.81 -19.03 5.86
CA LEU A 178 9.27 -19.24 5.95
C LEU A 178 9.65 -20.37 6.90
N ALA A 179 8.67 -21.14 7.38
CA ALA A 179 8.90 -22.22 8.31
C ALA A 179 9.57 -23.42 7.61
N GLY A 180 10.52 -24.04 8.33
CA GLY A 180 11.22 -25.22 7.84
C GLY A 180 12.17 -24.95 6.67
N ARG A 181 12.75 -26.05 6.14
CA ARG A 181 13.74 -25.96 5.08
C ARG A 181 13.14 -25.51 3.75
N GLU A 182 11.97 -26.02 3.40
CA GLU A 182 11.27 -25.71 2.15
C GLU A 182 10.92 -24.22 2.05
N GLY A 183 10.36 -23.62 3.12
CA GLY A 183 10.05 -22.19 3.15
C GLY A 183 11.30 -21.33 2.97
N LEU A 184 12.41 -21.71 3.61
CA LEU A 184 13.69 -20.98 3.46
C LEU A 184 14.28 -21.14 2.05
N GLU A 185 14.20 -22.31 1.43
CA GLU A 185 14.67 -22.55 0.05
C GLU A 185 13.86 -21.70 -0.96
N LYS A 186 12.54 -21.62 -0.81
CA LYS A 186 11.68 -20.74 -1.62
C LYS A 186 12.06 -19.27 -1.43
N PHE A 187 12.30 -18.85 -0.20
CA PHE A 187 12.69 -17.48 0.11
C PHE A 187 14.05 -17.11 -0.50
N VAL A 188 15.05 -17.99 -0.41
CA VAL A 188 16.35 -17.81 -1.06
C VAL A 188 16.18 -17.69 -2.57
N SER A 189 15.38 -18.58 -3.18
CA SER A 189 15.12 -18.56 -4.62
C SER A 189 14.43 -17.26 -5.06
N LEU A 190 13.48 -16.75 -4.27
CA LEU A 190 12.83 -15.46 -4.51
C LEU A 190 13.84 -14.31 -4.55
N ILE A 191 14.72 -14.25 -3.54
CA ILE A 191 15.74 -13.20 -3.44
C ILE A 191 16.71 -13.28 -4.60
N GLN A 192 17.23 -14.47 -4.90
CA GLN A 192 18.16 -14.69 -6.02
C GLN A 192 17.53 -14.28 -7.35
N THR A 193 16.32 -14.75 -7.62
CA THR A 193 15.59 -14.43 -8.86
C THR A 193 15.36 -12.93 -9.00
N PHE A 194 14.99 -12.24 -7.91
CA PHE A 194 14.77 -10.80 -7.94
C PHE A 194 16.03 -10.02 -8.33
N PHE A 195 17.19 -10.39 -7.77
CA PHE A 195 18.45 -9.73 -8.11
C PHE A 195 18.98 -10.15 -9.48
N ASP A 196 18.77 -11.39 -9.93
CA ASP A 196 19.08 -11.84 -11.29
C ASP A 196 18.27 -11.06 -12.33
N GLN A 197 17.03 -10.71 -12.02
CA GLN A 197 16.17 -9.83 -12.81
C GLN A 197 16.53 -8.35 -12.68
N LYS A 198 17.65 -8.00 -12.03
CA LYS A 198 18.15 -6.64 -11.87
C LYS A 198 17.38 -5.77 -10.88
N GLY A 199 16.62 -6.36 -9.98
CA GLY A 199 16.10 -5.65 -8.81
C GLY A 199 17.24 -5.08 -7.97
N MET A 200 17.05 -3.90 -7.39
CA MET A 200 18.12 -3.20 -6.66
C MET A 200 18.06 -3.43 -5.16
N HIS A 201 16.87 -3.39 -4.59
CA HIS A 201 16.66 -3.43 -3.15
C HIS A 201 15.34 -4.13 -2.81
N VAL A 202 15.37 -4.97 -1.81
CA VAL A 202 14.19 -5.54 -1.17
C VAL A 202 14.42 -5.63 0.33
N GLN A 203 13.40 -5.38 1.12
CA GLN A 203 13.40 -5.59 2.57
C GLN A 203 12.15 -6.32 3.03
N PHE A 204 12.27 -7.01 4.16
CA PHE A 204 11.25 -7.94 4.62
C PHE A 204 10.79 -7.63 6.04
N ASN A 205 9.49 -7.79 6.28
CA ASN A 205 8.90 -8.03 7.58
C ASN A 205 8.42 -9.48 7.65
N VAL A 206 8.81 -10.22 8.67
CA VAL A 206 8.32 -11.57 8.94
C VAL A 206 7.49 -11.51 10.21
N VAL A 207 6.25 -11.12 10.04
CA VAL A 207 5.31 -10.90 11.14
C VAL A 207 3.88 -10.98 10.58
N ASP A 208 3.00 -11.66 11.29
CA ASP A 208 1.60 -11.76 10.92
C ASP A 208 0.80 -10.51 11.32
N ARG A 209 -0.34 -10.34 10.69
CA ARG A 209 -1.25 -9.21 10.92
C ARG A 209 -1.82 -9.22 12.33
N GLU A 210 -2.15 -10.40 12.84
CA GLU A 210 -2.73 -10.58 14.18
C GLU A 210 -1.77 -10.10 15.26
N THR A 211 -0.49 -10.45 15.16
CA THR A 211 0.57 -9.98 16.06
C THR A 211 0.68 -8.46 16.04
N LEU A 212 0.65 -7.83 14.85
CA LEU A 212 0.71 -6.37 14.74
C LEU A 212 -0.54 -5.69 15.33
N LEU A 213 -1.72 -6.25 15.10
CA LEU A 213 -2.98 -5.74 15.68
C LEU A 213 -3.01 -5.90 17.20
N ASP A 214 -2.52 -7.02 17.73
CA ASP A 214 -2.42 -7.21 19.18
C ASP A 214 -1.38 -6.27 19.81
N ALA A 215 -0.25 -6.06 19.13
CA ALA A 215 0.77 -5.11 19.55
C ALA A 215 0.27 -3.64 19.57
N GLN A 216 -0.66 -3.30 18.70
CA GLN A 216 -1.33 -2.00 18.73
C GLN A 216 -2.26 -1.83 19.94
N LYS A 217 -2.92 -2.92 20.36
CA LYS A 217 -3.86 -2.93 21.51
C LYS A 217 -3.14 -3.06 22.85
N HIS A 218 -2.05 -3.82 22.86
CA HIS A 218 -1.30 -4.19 24.08
C HIS A 218 0.19 -3.89 23.93
N PRO A 219 0.60 -2.61 23.74
CA PRO A 219 1.99 -2.24 23.44
C PRO A 219 2.98 -2.67 24.53
N GLU A 220 2.51 -2.80 25.76
CA GLU A 220 3.32 -3.25 26.89
C GLU A 220 3.85 -4.69 26.76
N LYS A 221 3.14 -5.53 25.99
CA LYS A 221 3.55 -6.93 25.70
C LYS A 221 4.59 -7.03 24.60
N TYR A 222 4.65 -6.02 23.72
CA TYR A 222 5.42 -6.04 22.46
C TYR A 222 6.54 -4.99 22.42
N LYS A 223 7.10 -4.63 23.56
CA LYS A 223 8.16 -3.60 23.68
C LYS A 223 9.40 -3.88 22.83
N HIS A 224 9.62 -5.12 22.42
CA HIS A 224 10.79 -5.55 21.64
C HIS A 224 10.44 -5.89 20.20
N LEU A 225 9.18 -5.68 19.76
CA LEU A 225 8.76 -5.97 18.39
C LEU A 225 9.38 -4.94 17.45
N VAL A 226 10.37 -5.36 16.68
CA VAL A 226 11.04 -4.55 15.66
C VAL A 226 10.42 -4.82 14.31
N VAL A 227 10.15 -3.76 13.55
CA VAL A 227 9.66 -3.83 12.17
C VAL A 227 10.56 -3.01 11.23
N ARG A 228 10.63 -3.45 9.97
CA ARG A 228 11.20 -2.65 8.88
C ARG A 228 10.13 -1.68 8.39
N VAL A 229 10.43 -0.41 8.47
CA VAL A 229 9.51 0.63 8.01
C VAL A 229 9.74 0.90 6.52
N ALA A 230 10.78 1.65 6.20
CA ALA A 230 11.17 1.92 4.82
C ALA A 230 12.63 2.43 4.81
N GLY A 231 13.59 1.52 4.61
CA GLY A 231 15.03 1.80 4.69
C GLY A 231 15.59 1.82 6.12
N TYR A 232 14.76 1.74 7.15
CA TYR A 232 15.18 1.66 8.56
C TYR A 232 14.26 0.73 9.35
N SER A 233 14.73 0.32 10.53
CA SER A 233 13.96 -0.47 11.50
C SER A 233 13.59 0.37 12.72
N ALA A 234 12.44 0.10 13.31
CA ALA A 234 11.99 0.75 14.52
C ALA A 234 11.20 -0.22 15.40
N LEU A 235 11.05 0.11 16.67
CA LEU A 235 10.13 -0.58 17.55
C LEU A 235 8.69 -0.24 17.11
N PHE A 236 7.90 -1.25 16.78
CA PHE A 236 6.54 -1.07 16.27
C PHE A 236 5.66 -0.21 17.19
N THR A 237 5.77 -0.46 18.50
CA THR A 237 4.97 0.22 19.52
C THR A 237 5.32 1.70 19.72
N THR A 238 6.47 2.17 19.20
CA THR A 238 6.88 3.58 19.27
C THR A 238 6.53 4.39 18.04
N LEU A 239 6.07 3.72 16.97
CA LEU A 239 5.64 4.38 15.75
C LEU A 239 4.29 5.11 15.94
N SER A 240 4.06 6.16 15.14
CA SER A 240 2.74 6.80 15.10
C SER A 240 1.67 5.80 14.65
N ARG A 241 0.44 5.98 15.13
CA ARG A 241 -0.67 5.09 14.79
C ARG A 241 -0.84 4.93 13.28
N SER A 242 -0.79 6.03 12.53
CA SER A 242 -0.92 6.02 11.07
C SER A 242 0.18 5.21 10.37
N LEU A 243 1.41 5.21 10.91
CA LEU A 243 2.50 4.40 10.37
C LEU A 243 2.38 2.92 10.76
N GLN A 244 1.88 2.63 11.96
CA GLN A 244 1.53 1.27 12.36
C GLN A 244 0.45 0.70 11.43
N ASP A 245 -0.60 1.47 11.16
CA ASP A 245 -1.70 1.08 10.27
C ASP A 245 -1.22 0.86 8.83
N ASP A 246 -0.25 1.65 8.34
CA ASP A 246 0.39 1.43 7.04
C ASP A 246 1.10 0.07 6.99
N ILE A 247 1.90 -0.27 8.00
CA ILE A 247 2.62 -1.55 8.07
C ILE A 247 1.65 -2.74 8.19
N ILE A 248 0.60 -2.62 8.98
CA ILE A 248 -0.44 -3.65 9.13
C ILE A 248 -1.13 -3.91 7.78
N ARG A 249 -1.40 -2.83 7.02
CA ARG A 249 -2.13 -2.90 5.75
C ARG A 249 -1.33 -3.50 4.60
N ARG A 250 0.01 -3.52 4.67
CA ARG A 250 0.86 -4.13 3.63
C ARG A 250 0.43 -5.57 3.40
N THR A 251 0.42 -5.98 2.13
CA THR A 251 0.03 -7.34 1.74
C THR A 251 0.87 -8.36 2.50
N GLU A 252 0.21 -9.35 3.09
CA GLU A 252 0.85 -10.45 3.76
C GLU A 252 1.04 -11.60 2.77
N GLN A 253 2.29 -11.91 2.49
CA GLN A 253 2.70 -12.86 1.48
C GLN A 253 2.86 -14.27 2.07
N GLY A 254 2.60 -15.28 1.22
CA GLY A 254 2.88 -16.68 1.44
C GLY A 254 3.42 -17.34 0.18
N PHE A 255 3.98 -18.53 0.28
CA PHE A 255 4.43 -19.33 -0.87
C PHE A 255 3.44 -20.44 -1.20
#